data_351e4d5b9943afda12e694f1a1e2f3be
#
_entry.id   351e4d5b9943afda12e694f1a1e2f3be
#
_cell.length_a   1.000
_cell.length_b   1.000
_cell.length_c   1.000
_cell.angle_alpha   90.00
_cell.angle_beta   90.00
_cell.angle_gamma   90.00
#
_symmetry.space_group_name_H-M   'P 1'
#
loop_
_entity.id
_entity.type
_entity.pdbx_description
1 polymer ?
#
loop_
_entity_poly.entity_id
_entity_poly.type
_entity_poly.pdbx_seq_one_letter_code
_entity_poly.pdbx_strand_id
1 'polypeptide(L)'
;MIMMAAMMLPSLAPVALTWVQAINRSTAGRVRALRITEFIGGYLLAWAGFGVLVYAALAASGHLVNSHPDAGRWIGAGAFLLAGVQQFGPLKRVCLRHCRSPMFQLLRYARFRPWAKDLRVGAHHGLY
;
A
#
# COMPACT_ATOMS: atom_id res chain seq x y z
N MET A 1 -8.34 -11.13 -4.14
CA MET A 1 -8.24 -9.71 -4.54
C MET A 1 -9.34 -8.86 -3.90
N ILE A 2 -10.64 -9.11 -4.20
CA ILE A 2 -11.77 -8.31 -3.68
C ILE A 2 -11.81 -8.29 -2.14
N MET A 3 -11.62 -9.44 -1.48
CA MET A 3 -11.60 -9.54 -0.02
C MET A 3 -10.46 -8.73 0.62
N MET A 4 -9.28 -8.74 0.01
CA MET A 4 -8.14 -7.94 0.46
C MET A 4 -8.42 -6.43 0.34
N ALA A 5 -8.99 -6.00 -0.79
CA ALA A 5 -9.40 -4.62 -0.99
C ALA A 5 -10.45 -4.18 0.04
N ALA A 6 -11.44 -5.02 0.33
CA ALA A 6 -12.49 -4.73 1.30
C ALA A 6 -11.94 -4.57 2.74
N MET A 7 -10.91 -5.32 3.11
CA MET A 7 -10.26 -5.19 4.44
C MET A 7 -9.37 -3.94 4.54
N MET A 8 -8.85 -3.45 3.42
CA MET A 8 -7.92 -2.29 3.40
C MET A 8 -8.63 -0.96 3.17
N LEU A 9 -9.81 -0.95 2.51
CA LEU A 9 -10.60 0.26 2.32
C LEU A 9 -10.95 1.01 3.63
N PRO A 10 -11.32 0.35 4.74
CA PRO A 10 -11.58 1.06 5.99
C PRO A 10 -10.36 1.78 6.56
N SER A 11 -9.15 1.23 6.37
CA SER A 11 -7.91 1.88 6.85
C SER A 11 -7.49 3.07 5.97
N LEU A 12 -7.87 3.03 4.69
CA LEU A 12 -7.64 4.13 3.74
C LEU A 12 -8.63 5.30 3.96
N ALA A 13 -9.83 5.02 4.48
CA ALA A 13 -10.91 5.98 4.61
C ALA A 13 -10.50 7.30 5.31
N PRO A 14 -9.83 7.30 6.49
CA PRO A 14 -9.48 8.55 7.16
C PRO A 14 -8.51 9.41 6.34
N VAL A 15 -7.56 8.79 5.65
CA VAL A 15 -6.60 9.53 4.80
C VAL A 15 -7.25 10.03 3.52
N ALA A 16 -8.10 9.21 2.90
CA ALA A 16 -8.86 9.62 1.72
C ALA A 16 -9.81 10.78 2.05
N LEU A 17 -10.50 10.76 3.19
CA LEU A 17 -11.39 11.84 3.63
C LEU A 17 -10.61 13.14 3.87
N THR A 18 -9.47 13.08 4.56
CA THR A 18 -8.63 14.28 4.77
C THR A 18 -8.08 14.82 3.45
N TRP A 19 -7.72 13.94 2.51
CA TRP A 19 -7.28 14.33 1.18
C TRP A 19 -8.41 14.98 0.37
N VAL A 20 -9.61 14.38 0.39
CA VAL A 20 -10.82 14.95 -0.25
C VAL A 20 -11.16 16.31 0.34
N GLN A 21 -11.08 16.48 1.66
CA GLN A 21 -11.33 17.77 2.31
C GLN A 21 -10.30 18.84 1.92
N ALA A 22 -9.03 18.46 1.79
CA ALA A 22 -7.96 19.35 1.36
C ALA A 22 -8.18 19.81 -0.11
N ILE A 23 -8.61 18.90 -0.98
CA ILE A 23 -8.92 19.20 -2.38
C ILE A 23 -10.22 20.01 -2.52
N ASN A 24 -11.20 19.73 -1.68
CA ASN A 24 -12.52 20.38 -1.76
C ASN A 24 -12.46 21.89 -1.57
N ARG A 25 -11.46 22.39 -0.83
CA ARG A 25 -11.22 23.82 -0.62
C ARG A 25 -10.63 24.53 -1.84
N SER A 26 -10.03 23.81 -2.77
CA SER A 26 -9.23 24.39 -3.86
C SER A 26 -9.78 24.09 -5.26
N THR A 27 -10.63 23.08 -5.43
CA THR A 27 -11.10 22.63 -6.75
C THR A 27 -12.52 22.11 -6.72
N ALA A 28 -13.29 22.43 -7.75
CA ALA A 28 -14.70 22.01 -7.90
C ALA A 28 -14.91 21.10 -9.12
N GLY A 29 -15.94 20.26 -9.07
CA GLY A 29 -16.47 19.52 -10.21
C GLY A 29 -15.57 18.42 -10.73
N ARG A 30 -15.37 18.34 -12.04
CA ARG A 30 -14.65 17.27 -12.76
C ARG A 30 -13.19 17.12 -12.32
N VAL A 31 -12.52 18.25 -12.05
CA VAL A 31 -11.11 18.22 -11.62
C VAL A 31 -10.95 17.52 -10.27
N ARG A 32 -11.89 17.73 -9.36
CA ARG A 32 -11.91 17.04 -8.06
C ARG A 32 -12.09 15.53 -8.22
N ALA A 33 -13.01 15.09 -9.07
CA ALA A 33 -13.22 13.68 -9.34
C ALA A 33 -11.96 13.04 -9.93
N LEU A 34 -11.31 13.69 -10.88
CA LEU A 34 -10.06 13.20 -11.49
C LEU A 34 -8.94 13.03 -10.44
N ARG A 35 -8.76 13.99 -9.56
CA ARG A 35 -7.73 13.92 -8.52
C ARG A 35 -7.99 12.81 -7.50
N ILE A 36 -9.25 12.54 -7.18
CA ILE A 36 -9.62 11.42 -6.31
C ILE A 36 -9.35 10.09 -7.01
N THR A 37 -9.72 9.96 -8.28
CA THR A 37 -9.44 8.74 -9.05
C THR A 37 -7.95 8.50 -9.25
N GLU A 38 -7.15 9.54 -9.46
CA GLU A 38 -5.69 9.43 -9.52
C GLU A 38 -5.09 8.94 -8.18
N PHE A 39 -5.58 9.44 -7.05
CA PHE A 39 -5.14 9.01 -5.73
C PHE A 39 -5.46 7.53 -5.48
N ILE A 40 -6.71 7.12 -5.74
CA ILE A 40 -7.14 5.72 -5.59
C ILE A 40 -6.40 4.82 -6.59
N GLY A 41 -6.24 5.27 -7.83
CA GLY A 41 -5.50 4.56 -8.87
C GLY A 41 -4.05 4.33 -8.48
N GLY A 42 -3.37 5.33 -7.95
CA GLY A 42 -2.00 5.21 -7.45
C GLY A 42 -1.87 4.18 -6.32
N TYR A 43 -2.80 4.19 -5.38
CA TYR A 43 -2.87 3.21 -4.30
C TYR A 43 -3.06 1.78 -4.84
N LEU A 44 -4.02 1.59 -5.74
CA LEU A 44 -4.30 0.28 -6.34
C LEU A 44 -3.13 -0.23 -7.19
N LEU A 45 -2.44 0.66 -7.93
CA LEU A 45 -1.25 0.30 -8.71
C LEU A 45 -0.10 -0.18 -7.81
N ALA A 46 0.14 0.46 -6.68
CA ALA A 46 1.14 0.01 -5.72
C ALA A 46 0.83 -1.41 -5.21
N TRP A 47 -0.43 -1.67 -4.85
CA TRP A 47 -0.87 -2.98 -4.40
C TRP A 47 -0.89 -4.04 -5.51
N ALA A 48 -1.26 -3.67 -6.73
CA ALA A 48 -1.18 -4.56 -7.88
C ALA A 48 0.27 -4.96 -8.17
N GLY A 49 1.20 -4.00 -8.13
CA GLY A 49 2.63 -4.25 -8.28
C GLY A 49 3.15 -5.21 -7.20
N PHE A 50 2.79 -4.98 -5.94
CA PHE A 50 3.12 -5.91 -4.86
C PHE A 50 2.51 -7.30 -5.08
N GLY A 51 1.26 -7.37 -5.53
CA GLY A 51 0.59 -8.62 -5.86
C GLY A 51 1.29 -9.43 -6.95
N VAL A 52 1.80 -8.75 -7.98
CA VAL A 52 2.60 -9.39 -9.04
C VAL A 52 3.91 -9.95 -8.48
N LEU A 53 4.61 -9.20 -7.63
CA LEU A 53 5.84 -9.66 -6.99
C LEU A 53 5.60 -10.91 -6.12
N VAL A 54 4.54 -10.90 -5.32
CA VAL A 54 4.15 -12.05 -4.49
C VAL A 54 3.79 -13.25 -5.36
N TYR A 55 3.04 -13.03 -6.44
CA TYR A 55 2.69 -14.09 -7.38
C TYR A 55 3.95 -14.70 -8.04
N ALA A 56 4.88 -13.88 -8.49
CA ALA A 56 6.13 -14.35 -9.06
C ALA A 56 6.97 -15.14 -8.06
N ALA A 57 7.04 -14.68 -6.81
CA ALA A 57 7.73 -15.40 -5.73
C ALA A 57 7.08 -16.75 -5.43
N LEU A 58 5.74 -16.82 -5.40
CA LEU A 58 5.00 -18.07 -5.22
C LEU A 58 5.19 -19.03 -6.39
N ALA A 59 5.17 -18.53 -7.62
CA ALA A 59 5.43 -19.35 -8.82
C ALA A 59 6.86 -19.93 -8.79
N ALA A 60 7.86 -19.11 -8.45
CA ALA A 60 9.24 -19.57 -8.32
C ALA A 60 9.40 -20.60 -7.18
N SER A 61 8.76 -20.38 -6.03
CA SER A 61 8.80 -21.35 -4.91
C SER A 61 8.10 -22.65 -5.26
N GLY A 62 7.03 -22.64 -6.06
CA GLY A 62 6.35 -23.83 -6.56
C GLY A 62 7.27 -24.73 -7.38
N HIS A 63 8.11 -24.17 -8.23
CA HIS A 63 9.13 -24.94 -8.96
C HIS A 63 10.14 -25.62 -8.02
N LEU A 64 10.60 -24.91 -6.99
CA LEU A 64 11.53 -25.44 -6.00
C LEU A 64 10.90 -26.56 -5.16
N VAL A 65 9.66 -26.40 -4.74
CA VAL A 65 8.92 -27.39 -3.95
C VAL A 65 8.65 -28.65 -4.75
N ASN A 66 8.35 -28.55 -6.04
CA ASN A 66 8.15 -29.71 -6.91
C ASN A 66 9.44 -30.51 -7.12
N SER A 67 10.59 -29.83 -7.15
CA SER A 67 11.90 -30.49 -7.29
C SER A 67 12.40 -31.09 -5.97
N HIS A 68 12.05 -30.50 -4.83
CA HIS A 68 12.48 -30.87 -3.49
C HIS A 68 11.34 -30.74 -2.49
N PRO A 69 10.54 -31.81 -2.25
CA PRO A 69 9.34 -31.72 -1.41
C PRO A 69 9.63 -31.27 0.04
N ASP A 70 10.81 -31.59 0.59
CA ASP A 70 11.20 -31.12 1.92
C ASP A 70 11.51 -29.62 1.98
N ALA A 71 11.89 -29.02 0.86
CA ALA A 71 12.16 -27.57 0.80
C ALA A 71 10.91 -26.72 1.10
N GLY A 72 9.73 -27.22 0.72
CA GLY A 72 8.45 -26.52 0.99
C GLY A 72 8.19 -26.29 2.47
N ARG A 73 8.54 -27.27 3.32
CA ARG A 73 8.39 -27.18 4.78
C ARG A 73 9.31 -26.10 5.35
N TRP A 74 10.55 -26.07 4.91
CA TRP A 74 11.55 -25.09 5.38
C TRP A 74 11.27 -23.69 4.87
N ILE A 75 10.84 -23.54 3.63
CA ILE A 75 10.41 -22.24 3.06
C ILE A 75 9.21 -21.70 3.83
N GLY A 76 8.20 -22.54 4.08
CA GLY A 76 7.03 -22.16 4.86
C GLY A 76 7.37 -21.75 6.29
N ALA A 77 8.16 -22.56 6.99
CA ALA A 77 8.62 -22.25 8.34
C ALA A 77 9.44 -20.95 8.40
N GLY A 78 10.35 -20.74 7.45
CA GLY A 78 11.14 -19.53 7.33
C GLY A 78 10.27 -18.29 7.09
N ALA A 79 9.27 -18.37 6.22
CA ALA A 79 8.33 -17.27 5.95
C ALA A 79 7.52 -16.90 7.21
N PHE A 80 7.03 -17.88 7.97
CA PHE A 80 6.31 -17.64 9.22
C PHE A 80 7.22 -17.03 10.30
N LEU A 81 8.47 -17.51 10.42
CA LEU A 81 9.45 -16.94 11.34
C LEU A 81 9.76 -15.48 11.00
N LEU A 82 10.02 -15.17 9.73
CA LEU A 82 10.26 -13.82 9.27
C LEU A 82 9.06 -12.90 9.52
N ALA A 83 7.85 -13.37 9.24
CA ALA A 83 6.63 -12.62 9.53
C ALA A 83 6.46 -12.38 11.03
N GLY A 84 6.77 -13.37 11.88
CA GLY A 84 6.73 -13.24 13.33
C GLY A 84 7.75 -12.24 13.87
N VAL A 85 9.00 -12.33 13.43
CA VAL A 85 10.07 -11.39 13.83
C VAL A 85 9.76 -9.96 13.39
N GLN A 86 9.22 -9.80 12.19
CA GLN A 86 8.82 -8.47 11.69
C GLN A 86 7.75 -7.80 12.55
N GLN A 87 6.88 -8.59 13.21
CA GLN A 87 5.86 -8.06 14.14
C GLN A 87 6.47 -7.32 15.33
N PHE A 88 7.64 -7.71 15.78
CA PHE A 88 8.37 -7.08 16.90
C PHE A 88 9.32 -5.97 16.42
N GLY A 89 9.54 -5.85 15.12
CA GLY A 89 10.50 -4.95 14.52
C GLY A 89 10.11 -3.46 14.61
N PRO A 90 11.11 -2.56 14.48
CA PRO A 90 10.88 -1.12 14.41
C PRO A 90 10.07 -0.72 13.17
N LEU A 91 10.06 -1.55 12.14
CA LEU A 91 9.32 -1.33 10.89
C LEU A 91 7.82 -1.17 11.15
N LYS A 92 7.23 -2.04 12.00
CA LYS A 92 5.83 -1.92 12.42
C LYS A 92 5.53 -0.58 13.10
N ARG A 93 6.46 -0.10 13.94
CA ARG A 93 6.31 1.20 14.62
C ARG A 93 6.37 2.37 13.64
N VAL A 94 7.21 2.29 12.63
CA VAL A 94 7.31 3.31 11.56
C VAL A 94 6.02 3.33 10.74
N CYS A 95 5.52 2.17 10.31
CA CYS A 95 4.24 2.08 9.58
C CYS A 95 3.08 2.61 10.42
N LEU A 96 2.95 2.21 11.69
CA LEU A 96 1.90 2.69 12.58
C LEU A 96 1.97 4.21 12.82
N ARG A 97 3.16 4.76 12.99
CA ARG A 97 3.37 6.21 13.10
C ARG A 97 2.92 6.95 11.86
N HIS A 98 3.20 6.36 10.69
CA HIS A 98 2.83 6.92 9.40
C HIS A 98 1.32 6.96 9.21
N CYS A 99 0.63 5.87 9.54
CA CYS A 99 -0.84 5.77 9.46
C CYS A 99 -1.57 6.64 10.50
N ARG A 100 -0.95 6.90 11.66
CA ARG A 100 -1.56 7.64 12.77
C ARG A 100 -1.47 9.16 12.66
N SER A 101 -0.66 9.70 11.74
CA SER A 101 -0.44 11.15 11.58
C SER A 101 -0.83 11.64 10.18
N PRO A 102 -2.12 11.73 9.84
CA PRO A 102 -2.55 12.15 8.51
C PRO A 102 -2.13 13.61 8.19
N MET A 103 -2.06 14.47 9.20
CA MET A 103 -1.65 15.86 9.06
C MET A 103 -0.18 16.00 8.61
N PHE A 104 0.72 15.21 9.17
CA PHE A 104 2.14 15.23 8.80
C PHE A 104 2.36 14.73 7.36
N GLN A 105 1.56 13.77 6.93
CA GLN A 105 1.55 13.27 5.55
C GLN A 105 1.11 14.35 4.57
N LEU A 106 0.06 15.10 4.87
CA LEU A 106 -0.41 16.19 4.02
C LEU A 106 0.66 17.24 3.78
N LEU A 107 1.41 17.63 4.82
CA LEU A 107 2.53 18.57 4.71
C LEU A 107 3.67 18.02 3.85
N ARG A 108 3.97 16.73 3.97
CA ARG A 108 4.97 16.05 3.14
C ARG A 108 4.54 15.98 1.69
N TYR A 109 3.26 15.68 1.43
CA TYR A 109 2.70 15.61 0.10
C TYR A 109 2.55 16.99 -0.57
N ALA A 110 2.48 18.06 0.19
CA ALA A 110 2.50 19.41 -0.36
C ALA A 110 3.80 19.71 -1.14
N ARG A 111 4.90 19.03 -0.84
CA ARG A 111 6.20 19.17 -1.50
C ARG A 111 6.35 18.37 -2.80
N PHE A 112 5.42 17.51 -3.15
CA PHE A 112 5.51 16.78 -4.41
C PHE A 112 5.29 17.69 -5.62
N ARG A 113 6.03 17.40 -6.69
CA ARG A 113 5.90 18.11 -7.98
C ARG A 113 4.46 18.02 -8.49
N PRO A 114 3.94 19.08 -9.15
CA PRO A 114 2.54 19.17 -9.58
C PRO A 114 2.12 18.06 -10.56
N TRP A 115 3.07 17.52 -11.34
CA TRP A 115 2.77 16.48 -12.32
C TRP A 115 2.51 15.12 -11.63
N ALA A 116 1.33 14.56 -11.87
CA ALA A 116 0.86 13.30 -11.28
C ALA A 116 0.99 13.26 -9.73
N LYS A 117 0.78 14.40 -9.07
CA LYS A 117 0.91 14.54 -7.63
C LYS A 117 0.00 13.57 -6.88
N ASP A 118 -1.26 13.50 -7.28
CA ASP A 118 -2.28 12.71 -6.59
C ASP A 118 -2.03 11.21 -6.78
N LEU A 119 -1.57 10.78 -7.96
CA LEU A 119 -1.16 9.41 -8.23
C LEU A 119 0.04 9.00 -7.35
N ARG A 120 1.05 9.87 -7.25
CA ARG A 120 2.25 9.62 -6.43
C ARG A 120 1.93 9.56 -4.95
N VAL A 121 1.02 10.39 -4.49
CA VAL A 121 0.54 10.39 -3.09
C VAL A 121 -0.17 9.07 -2.80
N GLY A 122 -1.05 8.61 -3.70
CA GLY A 122 -1.72 7.33 -3.58
C GLY A 122 -0.75 6.15 -3.57
N ALA A 123 0.19 6.11 -4.52
CA ALA A 123 1.21 5.06 -4.59
C ALA A 123 2.11 5.05 -3.34
N HIS A 124 2.57 6.21 -2.89
CA HIS A 124 3.39 6.33 -1.68
C HIS A 124 2.62 5.86 -0.43
N HIS A 125 1.33 6.18 -0.34
CA HIS A 125 0.48 5.70 0.75
C HIS A 125 0.24 4.19 0.68
N GLY A 126 0.17 3.63 -0.51
CA GLY A 126 0.05 2.17 -0.72
C GLY A 126 1.29 1.38 -0.36
N LEU A 127 2.48 2.01 -0.33
CA LEU A 127 3.75 1.38 0.03
C LEU A 127 4.01 1.34 1.55
N TYR A 128 3.27 2.10 2.34
CA TYR A 128 3.36 2.14 3.81
C TYR A 128 2.15 1.51 4.47
#